data_6de8cae02c3dca58649553709327ace9
#
_entry.id   6de8cae02c3dca58649553709327ace9
#
_cell.length_a   1.000
_cell.length_b   1.000
_cell.length_c   1.000
_cell.angle_alpha   90.00
_cell.angle_beta   90.00
_cell.angle_gamma   90.00
#
_symmetry.space_group_name_H-M   'P 1'
#
loop_
_entity.id
_entity.type
_entity.pdbx_description
1 polymer ?
#
loop_
_entity_poly.entity_id
_entity_poly.type
_entity_poly.pdbx_seq_one_letter_code
_entity_poly.pdbx_strand_id
1 'polypeptide(L)'
;GAIIIVMTRWHKRDLTGKIVKTSVQREGMDEWEVIEFPAIMPSGNALWPEFWSLTELEALRSELPAPKWQAQYQQDPSSEESALVKREWWKKWEEERPPQCEFIIQSWDTAFLKTQRADYSACTTWGVFYQPDDTGVTQPNIILLDAYKERLEFPELKKCAFEFYNEFEPDACIVEAKAAGTPLIFELRAMGIPVSEYTPSRGNDKISRVNAVSDLFASGIVWCPETRFAEEVIEEFASFPAGEHDDLVDSSTQALLRFRQGGFLRLGSDEDEEPFYSRRAEYY
;
A
#
# COMPACT_ATOMS: atom_id res chain seq x y z
N GLY A 1 40.24 -15.22 5.65
CA GLY A 1 39.25 -16.34 5.58
C GLY A 1 38.09 -15.91 4.70
N ALA A 2 37.38 -16.85 4.09
CA ALA A 2 36.17 -16.60 3.34
C ALA A 2 34.94 -16.72 4.24
N ILE A 3 33.92 -15.87 4.04
CA ILE A 3 32.61 -15.99 4.66
C ILE A 3 31.65 -16.50 3.58
N ILE A 4 30.93 -17.59 3.87
CA ILE A 4 29.93 -18.16 2.97
C ILE A 4 28.59 -18.13 3.70
N ILE A 5 27.57 -17.52 3.06
CA ILE A 5 26.21 -17.44 3.56
C ILE A 5 25.31 -18.22 2.60
N VAL A 6 24.63 -19.25 3.10
CA VAL A 6 23.66 -20.05 2.34
C VAL A 6 22.29 -19.86 2.97
N MET A 7 21.33 -19.32 2.21
CA MET A 7 19.97 -19.11 2.69
C MET A 7 18.99 -19.02 1.53
N THR A 8 17.71 -19.28 1.82
CA THR A 8 16.61 -18.95 0.93
C THR A 8 16.20 -17.50 1.15
N ARG A 9 15.88 -16.78 0.08
CA ARG A 9 15.37 -15.41 0.17
C ARG A 9 13.94 -15.40 0.74
N TRP A 10 13.64 -14.40 1.57
CA TRP A 10 12.33 -14.25 2.20
C TRP A 10 11.76 -12.86 2.00
N HIS A 11 12.64 -11.86 1.98
CA HIS A 11 12.26 -10.46 1.93
C HIS A 11 13.43 -9.60 1.43
N LYS A 12 13.13 -8.44 0.81
CA LYS A 12 14.16 -7.44 0.39
C LYS A 12 15.15 -7.08 1.52
N ARG A 13 14.68 -7.06 2.77
CA ARG A 13 15.45 -6.71 3.98
C ARG A 13 15.95 -7.93 4.74
N ASP A 14 15.98 -9.11 4.16
CA ASP A 14 16.61 -10.28 4.75
C ASP A 14 18.13 -10.09 4.87
N LEU A 15 18.83 -11.07 5.46
CA LEU A 15 20.29 -10.95 5.66
C LEU A 15 21.03 -10.69 4.35
N THR A 16 20.73 -11.44 3.29
CA THR A 16 21.35 -11.27 1.97
C THR A 16 21.04 -9.88 1.40
N GLY A 17 19.78 -9.44 1.44
CA GLY A 17 19.39 -8.11 0.93
C GLY A 17 20.10 -6.97 1.66
N LYS A 18 20.28 -7.07 2.99
CA LYS A 18 21.04 -6.08 3.78
C LYS A 18 22.51 -6.06 3.41
N ILE A 19 23.14 -7.23 3.24
CA ILE A 19 24.55 -7.34 2.90
C ILE A 19 24.79 -6.75 1.50
N VAL A 20 24.03 -7.16 0.50
CA VAL A 20 24.15 -6.66 -0.88
C VAL A 20 23.93 -5.15 -0.95
N LYS A 21 22.88 -4.63 -0.29
CA LYS A 21 22.63 -3.17 -0.23
C LYS A 21 23.80 -2.42 0.40
N THR A 22 24.35 -2.94 1.50
CA THR A 22 25.44 -2.29 2.22
C THR A 22 26.75 -2.31 1.44
N SER A 23 27.05 -3.41 0.72
CA SER A 23 28.25 -3.53 -0.11
C SER A 23 28.27 -2.54 -1.29
N VAL A 24 27.08 -2.24 -1.86
CA VAL A 24 26.95 -1.24 -2.95
C VAL A 24 27.06 0.20 -2.42
N GLN A 25 26.60 0.46 -1.19
CA GLN A 25 26.50 1.82 -0.65
C GLN A 25 27.76 2.33 0.07
N ARG A 26 28.68 1.48 0.43
CA ARG A 26 29.88 1.84 1.23
C ARG A 26 31.16 1.45 0.51
N GLU A 27 31.98 2.44 0.16
CA GLU A 27 33.35 2.21 -0.33
C GLU A 27 34.21 1.53 0.76
N GLY A 28 34.97 0.52 0.39
CA GLY A 28 35.89 -0.20 1.28
C GLY A 28 35.27 -1.37 2.08
N MET A 29 34.05 -1.78 1.76
CA MET A 29 33.46 -3.03 2.27
C MET A 29 33.95 -4.22 1.45
N ASP A 30 33.84 -5.42 2.07
CA ASP A 30 34.14 -6.69 1.39
C ASP A 30 33.24 -6.85 0.14
N GLU A 31 33.81 -7.27 -0.97
CA GLU A 31 33.09 -7.64 -2.18
C GLU A 31 32.39 -8.98 -1.95
N TRP A 32 31.09 -9.02 -2.24
CA TRP A 32 30.29 -10.23 -2.14
C TRP A 32 29.94 -10.75 -3.54
N GLU A 33 30.28 -12.01 -3.79
CA GLU A 33 29.79 -12.75 -4.94
C GLU A 33 28.41 -13.34 -4.56
N VAL A 34 27.37 -13.00 -5.33
CA VAL A 34 26.00 -13.51 -5.14
C VAL A 34 25.72 -14.57 -6.18
N ILE A 35 25.45 -15.77 -5.72
CA ILE A 35 25.07 -16.90 -6.60
C ILE A 35 23.62 -17.24 -6.30
N GLU A 36 22.76 -17.09 -7.30
CA GLU A 36 21.31 -17.33 -7.18
C GLU A 36 20.91 -18.62 -7.88
N PHE A 37 20.05 -19.40 -7.23
CA PHE A 37 19.52 -20.66 -7.74
C PHE A 37 17.98 -20.59 -7.80
N PRO A 38 17.38 -19.95 -8.83
CA PRO A 38 15.94 -19.93 -8.99
C PRO A 38 15.43 -21.31 -9.38
N ALA A 39 14.29 -21.72 -8.82
CA ALA A 39 13.70 -23.04 -9.09
C ALA A 39 13.35 -23.24 -10.57
N ILE A 40 12.90 -22.18 -11.24
CA ILE A 40 12.75 -22.13 -12.71
C ILE A 40 13.76 -21.10 -13.22
N MET A 41 14.69 -21.59 -14.05
CA MET A 41 15.76 -20.74 -14.62
C MET A 41 15.20 -19.79 -15.68
N PRO A 42 15.92 -18.70 -16.04
CA PRO A 42 15.54 -17.80 -17.14
C PRO A 42 15.32 -18.50 -18.48
N SER A 43 15.91 -19.69 -18.67
CA SER A 43 15.68 -20.55 -19.84
C SER A 43 14.29 -21.21 -19.88
N GLY A 44 13.49 -21.07 -18.81
CA GLY A 44 12.21 -21.75 -18.64
C GLY A 44 12.31 -23.20 -18.16
N ASN A 45 13.50 -23.70 -17.89
CA ASN A 45 13.70 -25.07 -17.40
C ASN A 45 13.78 -25.09 -15.86
N ALA A 46 13.37 -26.22 -15.26
CA ALA A 46 13.61 -26.44 -13.83
C ALA A 46 15.11 -26.48 -13.55
N LEU A 47 15.54 -25.90 -12.42
CA LEU A 47 16.95 -25.90 -11.98
C LEU A 47 17.45 -27.33 -11.75
N TRP A 48 16.61 -28.18 -11.17
CA TRP A 48 16.94 -29.57 -10.84
C TRP A 48 15.81 -30.53 -11.23
N PRO A 49 15.69 -30.86 -12.56
CA PRO A 49 14.54 -31.58 -13.07
C PRO A 49 14.44 -33.03 -12.57
N GLU A 50 15.54 -33.64 -12.09
CA GLU A 50 15.54 -34.99 -11.50
C GLU A 50 14.89 -35.03 -10.11
N PHE A 51 14.84 -33.87 -9.42
CA PHE A 51 14.25 -33.72 -8.10
C PHE A 51 12.85 -33.10 -8.16
N TRP A 52 12.69 -32.06 -8.96
CA TRP A 52 11.42 -31.37 -9.21
C TRP A 52 11.26 -31.05 -10.70
N SER A 53 10.28 -31.67 -11.30
CA SER A 53 9.92 -31.40 -12.69
C SER A 53 9.30 -30.01 -12.84
N LEU A 54 9.35 -29.45 -14.04
CA LEU A 54 8.73 -28.16 -14.33
C LEU A 54 7.22 -28.17 -14.02
N THR A 55 6.53 -29.27 -14.34
CA THR A 55 5.09 -29.42 -14.07
C THR A 55 4.76 -29.35 -12.58
N GLU A 56 5.58 -29.97 -11.73
CA GLU A 56 5.40 -29.91 -10.27
C GLU A 56 5.68 -28.49 -9.73
N LEU A 57 6.70 -27.82 -10.27
CA LEU A 57 7.01 -26.44 -9.89
C LEU A 57 5.90 -25.46 -10.31
N GLU A 58 5.30 -25.63 -11.48
CA GLU A 58 4.17 -24.81 -11.95
C GLU A 58 2.90 -25.07 -11.13
N ALA A 59 2.63 -26.32 -10.76
CA ALA A 59 1.55 -26.65 -9.84
C ALA A 59 1.74 -25.96 -8.49
N LEU A 60 2.95 -26.07 -7.91
CA LEU A 60 3.29 -25.42 -6.66
C LEU A 60 3.20 -23.87 -6.75
N ARG A 61 3.61 -23.29 -7.88
CA ARG A 61 3.47 -21.86 -8.16
C ARG A 61 2.00 -21.42 -8.11
N SER A 62 1.09 -22.22 -8.62
CA SER A 62 -0.35 -21.90 -8.62
C SER A 62 -1.01 -21.99 -7.23
N GLU A 63 -0.42 -22.78 -6.31
CA GLU A 63 -0.93 -22.95 -4.95
C GLU A 63 -0.36 -21.93 -3.95
N LEU A 64 0.83 -21.39 -4.24
CA LEU A 64 1.50 -20.46 -3.33
C LEU A 64 1.13 -19.00 -3.64
N PRO A 65 1.05 -18.15 -2.61
CA PRO A 65 1.01 -16.70 -2.83
C PRO A 65 2.21 -16.22 -3.65
N ALA A 66 1.97 -15.37 -4.66
CA ALA A 66 3.02 -14.89 -5.57
C ALA A 66 4.25 -14.31 -4.84
N PRO A 67 4.12 -13.49 -3.76
CA PRO A 67 5.28 -13.00 -3.02
C PRO A 67 6.14 -14.11 -2.42
N LYS A 68 5.51 -15.20 -1.95
CA LYS A 68 6.21 -16.35 -1.37
C LYS A 68 6.93 -17.14 -2.44
N TRP A 69 6.28 -17.36 -3.58
CA TRP A 69 6.91 -18.04 -4.73
C TRP A 69 8.13 -17.25 -5.22
N GLN A 70 7.98 -15.96 -5.48
CA GLN A 70 9.06 -15.11 -5.99
C GLN A 70 10.23 -15.03 -5.00
N ALA A 71 9.97 -14.83 -3.72
CA ALA A 71 11.03 -14.75 -2.73
C ALA A 71 11.77 -16.07 -2.54
N GLN A 72 11.03 -17.16 -2.23
CA GLN A 72 11.63 -18.40 -1.75
C GLN A 72 12.07 -19.35 -2.86
N TYR A 73 11.34 -19.39 -3.97
CA TYR A 73 11.61 -20.29 -5.07
C TYR A 73 12.35 -19.62 -6.22
N GLN A 74 12.03 -18.38 -6.53
CA GLN A 74 12.75 -17.64 -7.59
C GLN A 74 13.92 -16.81 -7.07
N GLN A 75 14.13 -16.75 -5.76
CA GLN A 75 15.19 -15.98 -5.09
C GLN A 75 15.09 -14.45 -5.34
N ASP A 76 13.95 -13.97 -5.85
CA ASP A 76 13.68 -12.56 -6.13
C ASP A 76 12.52 -12.00 -5.30
N PRO A 77 12.78 -11.57 -4.06
CA PRO A 77 11.76 -10.95 -3.22
C PRO A 77 11.36 -9.53 -3.67
N SER A 78 11.98 -9.03 -4.74
CA SER A 78 11.72 -7.68 -5.29
C SER A 78 10.92 -7.70 -6.58
N SER A 79 10.55 -8.89 -7.08
CA SER A 79 9.82 -9.02 -8.34
C SER A 79 8.50 -8.24 -8.30
N GLU A 80 8.20 -7.51 -9.37
CA GLU A 80 6.89 -6.86 -9.55
C GLU A 80 5.74 -7.87 -9.58
N GLU A 81 6.01 -9.12 -9.97
CA GLU A 81 5.04 -10.22 -9.88
C GLU A 81 4.63 -10.52 -8.42
N SER A 82 5.43 -10.11 -7.45
CA SER A 82 5.13 -10.25 -6.02
C SER A 82 4.21 -9.15 -5.48
N ALA A 83 4.00 -8.08 -6.22
CA ALA A 83 3.15 -6.97 -5.81
C ALA A 83 1.68 -7.40 -5.71
N LEU A 84 1.01 -7.00 -4.64
CA LEU A 84 -0.43 -7.23 -4.47
C LEU A 84 -1.26 -6.27 -5.32
N VAL A 85 -0.73 -5.08 -5.60
CA VAL A 85 -1.30 -4.09 -6.51
C VAL A 85 -0.27 -3.78 -7.58
N LYS A 86 -0.61 -4.07 -8.82
CA LYS A 86 0.29 -3.90 -9.94
C LYS A 86 0.31 -2.45 -10.42
N ARG A 87 1.46 -1.97 -10.85
CA ARG A 87 1.63 -0.64 -11.44
C ARG A 87 0.69 -0.39 -12.62
N GLU A 88 0.47 -1.38 -13.46
CA GLU A 88 -0.38 -1.31 -14.65
C GLU A 88 -1.89 -1.17 -14.36
N TRP A 89 -2.32 -1.39 -13.11
CA TRP A 89 -3.73 -1.25 -12.72
C TRP A 89 -4.13 0.19 -12.40
N TRP A 90 -3.16 1.08 -12.25
CA TRP A 90 -3.39 2.49 -12.03
C TRP A 90 -3.76 3.18 -13.34
N LYS A 91 -4.87 3.90 -13.36
CA LYS A 91 -5.25 4.75 -14.48
C LYS A 91 -4.65 6.14 -14.32
N LYS A 92 -4.15 6.68 -15.42
CA LYS A 92 -3.57 8.01 -15.45
C LYS A 92 -4.64 9.06 -15.71
N TRP A 93 -4.64 10.11 -14.91
CA TRP A 93 -5.43 11.30 -15.13
C TRP A 93 -4.61 12.31 -15.92
N GLU A 94 -5.01 12.56 -17.16
CA GLU A 94 -4.23 13.37 -18.11
C GLU A 94 -4.58 14.87 -18.06
N GLU A 95 -5.67 15.25 -17.38
CA GLU A 95 -6.07 16.64 -17.27
C GLU A 95 -5.26 17.38 -16.21
N GLU A 96 -4.99 18.67 -16.43
CA GLU A 96 -4.23 19.53 -15.50
C GLU A 96 -4.91 19.68 -14.14
N ARG A 97 -6.24 19.63 -14.10
CA ARG A 97 -7.03 19.74 -12.87
C ARG A 97 -7.68 18.42 -12.53
N PRO A 98 -7.74 18.05 -11.24
CA PRO A 98 -8.47 16.88 -10.83
C PRO A 98 -9.97 17.01 -11.16
N PRO A 99 -10.70 15.91 -11.31
CA PRO A 99 -12.15 15.93 -11.50
C PRO A 99 -12.84 16.52 -10.28
N GLN A 100 -14.06 17.02 -10.48
CA GLN A 100 -14.90 17.41 -9.35
C GLN A 100 -15.26 16.15 -8.54
N CYS A 101 -14.81 16.09 -7.30
CA CYS A 101 -15.09 14.98 -6.39
C CYS A 101 -16.36 15.27 -5.58
N GLU A 102 -17.19 14.25 -5.41
CA GLU A 102 -18.39 14.33 -4.56
C GLU A 102 -18.08 14.08 -3.09
N PHE A 103 -16.98 13.39 -2.80
CA PHE A 103 -16.54 13.09 -1.46
C PHE A 103 -15.02 12.95 -1.40
N ILE A 104 -14.40 13.63 -0.45
CA ILE A 104 -12.95 13.63 -0.26
C ILE A 104 -12.60 13.02 1.10
N ILE A 105 -11.69 12.06 1.10
CA ILE A 105 -11.12 11.48 2.32
C ILE A 105 -9.63 11.82 2.41
N GLN A 106 -9.23 12.34 3.57
CA GLN A 106 -7.84 12.50 3.95
C GLN A 106 -7.50 11.48 5.03
N SER A 107 -6.44 10.71 4.84
CA SER A 107 -6.06 9.64 5.74
C SER A 107 -4.61 9.78 6.20
N TRP A 108 -4.39 9.67 7.51
CA TRP A 108 -3.10 9.80 8.17
C TRP A 108 -2.65 8.49 8.82
N ASP A 109 -1.46 8.01 8.45
CA ASP A 109 -0.67 7.05 9.21
C ASP A 109 0.51 7.80 9.83
N THR A 110 0.67 7.71 11.17
CA THR A 110 1.57 8.60 11.89
C THR A 110 2.56 7.85 12.77
N ALA A 111 3.81 8.33 12.80
CA ALA A 111 4.87 7.77 13.61
C ALA A 111 5.42 8.78 14.63
N PHE A 112 5.98 8.29 15.74
CA PHE A 112 6.74 9.12 16.69
C PHE A 112 8.22 9.16 16.33
N LEU A 113 8.78 10.35 16.21
CA LEU A 113 10.23 10.55 16.18
C LEU A 113 10.82 10.35 17.58
N LYS A 114 11.20 9.12 17.93
CA LYS A 114 12.00 8.85 19.14
C LYS A 114 13.49 8.58 18.85
N THR A 115 13.84 8.29 17.60
CA THR A 115 15.22 7.97 17.17
C THR A 115 15.44 8.36 15.71
N GLN A 116 16.68 8.46 15.26
CA GLN A 116 17.05 8.67 13.84
C GLN A 116 16.59 7.54 12.90
N ARG A 117 15.99 6.47 13.42
CA ARG A 117 15.41 5.34 12.68
C ARG A 117 13.87 5.32 12.76
N ALA A 118 13.25 6.45 13.14
CA ALA A 118 11.79 6.51 13.22
C ALA A 118 11.15 6.35 11.84
N ASP A 119 9.98 5.73 11.81
CA ASP A 119 9.15 5.59 10.63
C ASP A 119 8.62 6.97 10.17
N TYR A 120 8.13 7.04 8.95
CA TYR A 120 7.55 8.25 8.39
C TYR A 120 6.13 8.47 8.92
N SER A 121 5.70 9.74 8.95
CA SER A 121 4.28 10.07 8.95
C SER A 121 3.84 10.28 7.52
N ALA A 122 2.75 9.63 7.12
CA ALA A 122 2.22 9.69 5.78
C ALA A 122 0.76 10.14 5.77
N CYS A 123 0.41 10.91 4.76
CA CYS A 123 -0.95 11.34 4.47
C CYS A 123 -1.27 11.08 3.02
N THR A 124 -2.47 10.57 2.73
CA THR A 124 -2.99 10.50 1.37
C THR A 124 -4.38 11.10 1.33
N THR A 125 -4.65 11.89 0.28
CA THR A 125 -5.94 12.52 0.03
C THR A 125 -6.56 11.92 -1.23
N TRP A 126 -7.77 11.40 -1.09
CA TRP A 126 -8.48 10.66 -2.13
C TRP A 126 -9.85 11.26 -2.36
N GLY A 127 -10.28 11.31 -3.62
CA GLY A 127 -11.62 11.77 -3.99
C GLY A 127 -12.41 10.74 -4.77
N VAL A 128 -13.73 10.68 -4.56
CA VAL A 128 -14.67 9.93 -5.40
C VAL A 128 -15.28 10.85 -6.43
N PHE A 129 -15.25 10.45 -7.68
CA PHE A 129 -15.89 11.14 -8.79
C PHE A 129 -16.65 10.15 -9.68
N TYR A 130 -17.56 10.65 -10.50
CA TYR A 130 -18.39 9.84 -11.37
C TYR A 130 -18.10 10.14 -12.83
N GLN A 131 -17.87 9.08 -13.57
CA GLN A 131 -17.60 9.16 -15.02
C GLN A 131 -18.41 8.09 -15.75
N PRO A 132 -19.00 8.40 -16.93
CA PRO A 132 -19.63 7.39 -17.76
C PRO A 132 -18.57 6.39 -18.27
N ASP A 133 -18.91 5.12 -18.25
CA ASP A 133 -18.13 4.06 -18.87
C ASP A 133 -18.38 4.02 -20.40
N ASP A 134 -17.73 3.09 -21.10
CA ASP A 134 -17.87 2.91 -22.55
C ASP A 134 -19.31 2.58 -23.00
N THR A 135 -20.17 2.17 -22.07
CA THR A 135 -21.60 1.89 -22.30
C THR A 135 -22.49 3.10 -22.01
N GLY A 136 -21.92 4.19 -21.48
CA GLY A 136 -22.64 5.39 -21.07
C GLY A 136 -23.25 5.30 -19.67
N VAL A 137 -22.98 4.23 -18.92
CA VAL A 137 -23.41 4.09 -17.52
C VAL A 137 -22.43 4.81 -16.63
N THR A 138 -22.94 5.72 -15.78
CA THR A 138 -22.11 6.46 -14.83
C THR A 138 -21.62 5.53 -13.73
N GLN A 139 -20.30 5.41 -13.59
CA GLN A 139 -19.63 4.57 -12.61
C GLN A 139 -18.83 5.41 -11.61
N PRO A 140 -18.78 5.01 -10.33
CA PRO A 140 -17.91 5.63 -9.35
C PRO A 140 -16.45 5.30 -9.65
N ASN A 141 -15.59 6.31 -9.57
CA ASN A 141 -14.15 6.20 -9.70
C ASN A 141 -13.48 6.89 -8.51
N ILE A 142 -12.24 6.54 -8.24
CA ILE A 142 -11.44 7.12 -7.16
C ILE A 142 -10.19 7.75 -7.76
N ILE A 143 -9.82 8.92 -7.27
CA ILE A 143 -8.58 9.58 -7.68
C ILE A 143 -7.73 9.95 -6.48
N LEU A 144 -6.42 9.71 -6.59
CA LEU A 144 -5.44 10.25 -5.66
C LEU A 144 -5.27 11.74 -5.95
N LEU A 145 -5.63 12.58 -5.00
CA LEU A 145 -5.53 14.04 -5.12
C LEU A 145 -4.18 14.56 -4.64
N ASP A 146 -3.65 13.97 -3.55
CA ASP A 146 -2.36 14.33 -2.98
C ASP A 146 -1.80 13.21 -2.11
N ALA A 147 -0.47 13.19 -1.95
CA ALA A 147 0.22 12.33 -1.01
C ALA A 147 1.45 13.03 -0.43
N TYR A 148 1.63 12.88 0.86
CA TYR A 148 2.72 13.46 1.62
C TYR A 148 3.34 12.41 2.54
N LYS A 149 4.67 12.39 2.62
CA LYS A 149 5.41 11.49 3.50
C LYS A 149 6.68 12.15 3.99
N GLU A 150 6.78 12.36 5.29
CA GLU A 150 7.97 12.95 5.90
C GLU A 150 8.14 12.51 7.36
N ARG A 151 9.36 12.66 7.88
CA ARG A 151 9.67 12.47 9.29
C ARG A 151 9.46 13.80 10.02
N LEU A 152 8.40 13.88 10.81
CA LEU A 152 7.99 15.09 11.48
C LEU A 152 8.03 14.93 13.00
N GLU A 153 8.45 15.96 13.71
CA GLU A 153 8.17 16.08 15.13
C GLU A 153 6.69 16.41 15.36
N PHE A 154 6.17 16.07 16.53
CA PHE A 154 4.73 16.22 16.78
C PHE A 154 4.17 17.65 16.55
N PRO A 155 4.86 18.75 16.91
CA PRO A 155 4.36 20.10 16.60
C PRO A 155 4.26 20.37 15.09
N GLU A 156 5.23 19.85 14.32
CA GLU A 156 5.26 19.98 12.85
C GLU A 156 4.17 19.11 12.22
N LEU A 157 4.00 17.88 12.69
CA LEU A 157 2.93 16.97 12.26
C LEU A 157 1.54 17.60 12.47
N LYS A 158 1.30 18.20 13.66
CA LYS A 158 0.04 18.87 13.95
C LYS A 158 -0.21 20.05 13.01
N LYS A 159 0.81 20.87 12.77
CA LYS A 159 0.72 22.01 11.86
C LYS A 159 0.43 21.54 10.44
N CYS A 160 1.19 20.55 9.95
CA CYS A 160 1.03 19.97 8.63
C CYS A 160 -0.38 19.40 8.44
N ALA A 161 -0.88 18.61 9.40
CA ALA A 161 -2.22 18.03 9.33
C ALA A 161 -3.33 19.10 9.30
N PHE A 162 -3.15 20.20 10.03
CA PHE A 162 -4.08 21.33 10.00
C PHE A 162 -4.05 22.06 8.65
N GLU A 163 -2.87 22.29 8.08
CA GLU A 163 -2.69 22.95 6.78
C GLU A 163 -3.32 22.11 5.66
N PHE A 164 -3.04 20.81 5.61
CA PHE A 164 -3.64 19.90 4.62
C PHE A 164 -5.16 19.79 4.75
N TYR A 165 -5.69 19.78 5.99
CA TYR A 165 -7.13 19.79 6.18
C TYR A 165 -7.79 21.05 5.59
N ASN A 166 -7.20 22.21 5.80
CA ASN A 166 -7.75 23.47 5.26
C ASN A 166 -7.54 23.61 3.74
N GLU A 167 -6.51 22.98 3.17
CA GLU A 167 -6.25 23.00 1.73
C GLU A 167 -7.25 22.15 0.96
N PHE A 168 -7.52 20.94 1.44
CA PHE A 168 -8.37 19.99 0.73
C PHE A 168 -9.82 19.97 1.21
N GLU A 169 -10.12 20.56 2.35
CA GLU A 169 -11.46 20.59 2.99
C GLU A 169 -12.17 19.21 2.91
N PRO A 170 -11.52 18.11 3.40
CA PRO A 170 -12.03 16.77 3.22
C PRO A 170 -13.34 16.57 4.00
N ASP A 171 -14.26 15.81 3.41
CA ASP A 171 -15.50 15.38 4.06
C ASP A 171 -15.24 14.42 5.23
N ALA A 172 -14.14 13.68 5.17
CA ALA A 172 -13.68 12.85 6.26
C ALA A 172 -12.15 12.92 6.42
N CYS A 173 -11.71 13.22 7.64
CA CYS A 173 -10.31 13.12 8.06
C CYS A 173 -10.16 11.88 8.94
N ILE A 174 -9.32 10.93 8.54
CA ILE A 174 -9.07 9.67 9.24
C ILE A 174 -7.65 9.69 9.79
N VAL A 175 -7.48 9.29 11.05
CA VAL A 175 -6.17 9.15 11.68
C VAL A 175 -6.09 7.80 12.37
N GLU A 176 -5.02 7.02 12.10
CA GLU A 176 -4.79 5.77 12.82
C GLU A 176 -4.47 6.05 14.29
N ALA A 177 -5.24 5.46 15.20
CA ALA A 177 -5.10 5.63 16.67
C ALA A 177 -3.94 4.83 17.24
N LYS A 178 -2.74 5.07 16.72
CA LYS A 178 -1.51 4.39 17.11
C LYS A 178 -0.37 5.42 17.15
N ALA A 179 0.62 5.19 18.00
CA ALA A 179 1.78 6.06 18.11
C ALA A 179 1.40 7.56 18.25
N ALA A 180 1.82 8.42 17.30
CA ALA A 180 1.51 9.85 17.31
C ALA A 180 0.06 10.17 16.94
N GLY A 181 -0.69 9.23 16.37
CA GLY A 181 -2.07 9.46 15.93
C GLY A 181 -3.02 9.79 17.06
N THR A 182 -2.93 9.09 18.19
CA THR A 182 -3.83 9.36 19.34
C THR A 182 -3.74 10.81 19.83
N PRO A 183 -2.56 11.38 20.17
CA PRO A 183 -2.48 12.80 20.53
C PRO A 183 -2.85 13.72 19.36
N LEU A 184 -2.54 13.39 18.11
CA LEU A 184 -2.93 14.18 16.95
C LEU A 184 -4.45 14.28 16.83
N ILE A 185 -5.19 13.20 17.03
CA ILE A 185 -6.67 13.19 17.03
C ILE A 185 -7.22 14.19 18.06
N PHE A 186 -6.68 14.19 19.29
CA PHE A 186 -7.13 15.13 20.32
C PHE A 186 -6.86 16.58 19.95
N GLU A 187 -5.66 16.90 19.44
CA GLU A 187 -5.29 18.24 19.05
C GLU A 187 -6.13 18.76 17.88
N LEU A 188 -6.30 17.95 16.82
CA LEU A 188 -7.11 18.35 15.67
C LEU A 188 -8.59 18.55 16.04
N ARG A 189 -9.14 17.69 16.89
CA ARG A 189 -10.52 17.86 17.41
C ARG A 189 -10.64 19.13 18.26
N ALA A 190 -9.63 19.46 19.07
CA ALA A 190 -9.61 20.72 19.82
C ALA A 190 -9.54 21.96 18.92
N MET A 191 -9.00 21.82 17.70
CA MET A 191 -8.97 22.86 16.67
C MET A 191 -10.25 22.91 15.81
N GLY A 192 -11.25 22.08 16.11
CA GLY A 192 -12.54 22.05 15.43
C GLY A 192 -12.59 21.12 14.21
N ILE A 193 -11.56 20.30 13.96
CA ILE A 193 -11.54 19.37 12.86
C ILE A 193 -12.24 18.07 13.26
N PRO A 194 -13.24 17.58 12.49
CA PRO A 194 -13.95 16.34 12.77
C PRO A 194 -13.11 15.12 12.33
N VAL A 195 -12.24 14.64 13.22
CA VAL A 195 -11.38 13.49 12.95
C VAL A 195 -12.08 12.19 13.32
N SER A 196 -12.09 11.25 12.37
CA SER A 196 -12.46 9.85 12.59
C SER A 196 -11.24 9.04 13.01
N GLU A 197 -11.38 8.33 14.11
CA GLU A 197 -10.34 7.43 14.60
C GLU A 197 -10.40 6.10 13.86
N TYR A 198 -9.26 5.65 13.37
CA TYR A 198 -9.10 4.33 12.77
C TYR A 198 -8.27 3.44 13.66
N THR A 199 -8.80 2.27 14.00
CA THR A 199 -8.08 1.23 14.74
C THR A 199 -8.15 -0.06 13.96
N PRO A 200 -7.02 -0.60 13.46
CA PRO A 200 -7.00 -1.89 12.79
C PRO A 200 -7.53 -2.99 13.71
N SER A 201 -8.44 -3.83 13.21
CA SER A 201 -8.95 -4.97 13.96
C SER A 201 -7.86 -6.04 14.17
N ARG A 202 -7.93 -6.77 15.29
CA ARG A 202 -7.01 -7.88 15.56
C ARG A 202 -7.16 -8.96 14.48
N GLY A 203 -6.05 -9.35 13.85
CA GLY A 203 -6.02 -10.33 12.78
C GLY A 203 -6.14 -9.73 11.36
N ASN A 204 -6.38 -8.44 11.23
CA ASN A 204 -6.36 -7.73 9.95
C ASN A 204 -4.97 -7.13 9.73
N ASP A 205 -4.03 -7.96 9.28
CA ASP A 205 -2.67 -7.53 8.98
C ASP A 205 -2.64 -6.63 7.72
N LYS A 206 -1.49 -6.01 7.45
CA LYS A 206 -1.29 -5.10 6.32
C LYS A 206 -1.61 -5.78 4.97
N ILE A 207 -1.21 -7.04 4.81
CA ILE A 207 -1.44 -7.82 3.58
C ILE A 207 -2.95 -8.02 3.37
N SER A 208 -3.68 -8.40 4.41
CA SER A 208 -5.13 -8.57 4.34
C SER A 208 -5.85 -7.25 3.99
N ARG A 209 -5.37 -6.11 4.52
CA ARG A 209 -5.94 -4.79 4.20
C ARG A 209 -5.71 -4.40 2.74
N VAL A 210 -4.50 -4.62 2.21
CA VAL A 210 -4.21 -4.36 0.80
C VAL A 210 -5.02 -5.27 -0.11
N ASN A 211 -5.13 -6.57 0.22
CA ASN A 211 -5.96 -7.51 -0.53
C ASN A 211 -7.43 -7.10 -0.56
N ALA A 212 -7.95 -6.53 0.53
CA ALA A 212 -9.34 -6.06 0.59
C ALA A 212 -9.63 -4.83 -0.30
N VAL A 213 -8.63 -4.19 -0.87
CA VAL A 213 -8.76 -3.06 -1.80
C VAL A 213 -8.11 -3.31 -3.16
N SER A 214 -7.41 -4.43 -3.35
CA SER A 214 -6.68 -4.73 -4.59
C SER A 214 -7.60 -4.87 -5.80
N ASP A 215 -8.83 -5.33 -5.59
CA ASP A 215 -9.87 -5.44 -6.62
C ASP A 215 -10.33 -4.08 -7.16
N LEU A 216 -10.28 -2.99 -6.37
CA LEU A 216 -10.54 -1.63 -6.84
C LEU A 216 -9.52 -1.23 -7.91
N PHE A 217 -8.26 -1.57 -7.71
CA PHE A 217 -7.19 -1.31 -8.68
C PHE A 217 -7.36 -2.20 -9.92
N ALA A 218 -7.58 -3.50 -9.71
CA ALA A 218 -7.74 -4.47 -10.80
C ALA A 218 -8.96 -4.17 -11.69
N SER A 219 -10.04 -3.60 -11.12
CA SER A 219 -11.21 -3.15 -11.88
C SER A 219 -10.98 -1.86 -12.68
N GLY A 220 -9.83 -1.19 -12.49
CA GLY A 220 -9.46 0.01 -13.23
C GLY A 220 -10.26 1.25 -12.86
N ILE A 221 -10.76 1.35 -11.63
CA ILE A 221 -11.47 2.55 -11.14
C ILE A 221 -10.57 3.49 -10.33
N VAL A 222 -9.29 3.13 -10.11
CA VAL A 222 -8.34 3.94 -9.35
C VAL A 222 -7.47 4.76 -10.29
N TRP A 223 -7.51 6.06 -10.12
CA TRP A 223 -6.83 7.05 -10.94
C TRP A 223 -5.77 7.81 -10.16
N CYS A 224 -4.76 8.28 -10.84
CA CYS A 224 -3.72 9.13 -10.27
C CYS A 224 -3.24 10.16 -11.30
N PRO A 225 -2.88 11.40 -10.87
CA PRO A 225 -2.25 12.38 -11.73
C PRO A 225 -0.81 11.99 -12.07
N GLU A 226 -0.26 12.55 -13.14
CA GLU A 226 1.17 12.39 -13.48
C GLU A 226 2.03 13.35 -12.64
N THR A 227 2.18 13.07 -11.35
CA THR A 227 2.92 13.87 -10.39
C THR A 227 3.93 13.03 -9.64
N ARG A 228 4.91 13.69 -9.01
CA ARG A 228 5.92 13.01 -8.20
C ARG A 228 5.31 12.26 -7.02
N PHE A 229 4.36 12.87 -6.32
CA PHE A 229 3.73 12.23 -5.17
C PHE A 229 2.93 10.97 -5.56
N ALA A 230 2.27 11.00 -6.71
CA ALA A 230 1.55 9.83 -7.21
C ALA A 230 2.51 8.69 -7.56
N GLU A 231 3.66 9.00 -8.16
CA GLU A 231 4.68 8.00 -8.45
C GLU A 231 5.25 7.38 -7.17
N GLU A 232 5.43 8.15 -6.09
CA GLU A 232 5.87 7.65 -4.79
C GLU A 232 4.85 6.65 -4.18
N VAL A 233 3.55 6.92 -4.31
CA VAL A 233 2.47 6.00 -3.87
C VAL A 233 2.47 4.73 -4.72
N ILE A 234 2.52 4.86 -6.05
CA ILE A 234 2.55 3.74 -6.97
C ILE A 234 3.75 2.82 -6.68
N GLU A 235 4.93 3.39 -6.44
CA GLU A 235 6.15 2.64 -6.14
C GLU A 235 6.04 1.85 -4.83
N GLU A 236 5.45 2.44 -3.79
CA GLU A 236 5.23 1.71 -2.53
C GLU A 236 4.23 0.56 -2.72
N PHE A 237 3.14 0.76 -3.44
CA PHE A 237 2.20 -0.32 -3.75
C PHE A 237 2.83 -1.42 -4.62
N ALA A 238 3.57 -1.04 -5.66
CA ALA A 238 4.24 -1.98 -6.57
C ALA A 238 5.35 -2.79 -5.88
N SER A 239 5.95 -2.25 -4.81
CA SER A 239 6.95 -2.95 -4.01
C SER A 239 6.37 -3.68 -2.79
N PHE A 240 5.11 -3.44 -2.41
CA PHE A 240 4.49 -4.07 -1.27
C PHE A 240 4.14 -5.55 -1.56
N PRO A 241 4.35 -6.52 -0.63
CA PRO A 241 4.79 -6.34 0.75
C PRO A 241 6.32 -6.35 0.94
N ALA A 242 7.11 -6.46 -0.10
CA ALA A 242 8.57 -6.62 -0.03
C ALA A 242 9.32 -5.27 0.05
N GLY A 243 8.63 -4.15 -0.08
CA GLY A 243 9.17 -2.79 -0.06
C GLY A 243 9.89 -2.42 1.24
N GLU A 244 10.70 -1.36 1.19
CA GLU A 244 11.39 -0.81 2.36
C GLU A 244 10.43 -0.01 3.27
N HIS A 245 9.47 0.65 2.65
CA HIS A 245 8.44 1.48 3.29
C HIS A 245 7.05 1.06 2.83
N ASP A 246 6.07 1.26 3.69
CA ASP A 246 4.67 0.95 3.44
C ASP A 246 3.72 1.99 4.07
N ASP A 247 4.25 3.16 4.44
CA ASP A 247 3.51 4.21 5.13
C ASP A 247 2.41 4.82 4.24
N LEU A 248 2.71 5.05 2.94
CA LEU A 248 1.73 5.51 1.95
C LEU A 248 0.71 4.43 1.59
N VAL A 249 1.11 3.15 1.60
CA VAL A 249 0.19 2.03 1.41
C VAL A 249 -0.79 1.93 2.58
N ASP A 250 -0.32 2.05 3.82
CA ASP A 250 -1.17 2.01 5.01
C ASP A 250 -2.17 3.17 5.03
N SER A 251 -1.71 4.40 4.80
CA SER A 251 -2.58 5.58 4.68
C SER A 251 -3.62 5.42 3.57
N SER A 252 -3.21 4.97 2.38
CA SER A 252 -4.12 4.77 1.24
C SER A 252 -5.16 3.68 1.50
N THR A 253 -4.76 2.54 2.07
CA THR A 253 -5.69 1.43 2.33
C THR A 253 -6.76 1.82 3.35
N GLN A 254 -6.44 2.66 4.33
CA GLN A 254 -7.43 3.19 5.28
C GLN A 254 -8.51 4.03 4.57
N ALA A 255 -8.11 4.92 3.66
CA ALA A 255 -9.03 5.74 2.87
C ALA A 255 -9.91 4.89 1.93
N LEU A 256 -9.29 3.95 1.19
CA LEU A 256 -9.98 3.10 0.23
C LEU A 256 -10.99 2.16 0.90
N LEU A 257 -10.63 1.57 2.04
CA LEU A 257 -11.54 0.77 2.87
C LEU A 257 -12.72 1.61 3.38
N ARG A 258 -12.49 2.87 3.74
CA ARG A 258 -13.55 3.77 4.18
C ARG A 258 -14.54 4.09 3.07
N PHE A 259 -14.09 4.30 1.83
CA PHE A 259 -14.98 4.47 0.68
C PHE A 259 -15.87 3.24 0.46
N ARG A 260 -15.28 2.04 0.56
CA ARG A 260 -15.99 0.78 0.40
C ARG A 260 -17.04 0.58 1.49
N GLN A 261 -16.65 0.73 2.76
CA GLN A 261 -17.55 0.61 3.92
C GLN A 261 -18.63 1.69 3.95
N GLY A 262 -18.35 2.89 3.44
CA GLY A 262 -19.30 3.99 3.34
C GLY A 262 -20.33 3.83 2.24
N GLY A 263 -20.22 2.80 1.40
CA GLY A 263 -21.13 2.55 0.29
C GLY A 263 -20.97 3.50 -0.90
N PHE A 264 -19.87 4.27 -0.95
CA PHE A 264 -19.53 5.12 -2.10
C PHE A 264 -19.07 4.31 -3.31
N LEU A 265 -18.52 3.13 -3.05
CA LEU A 265 -18.02 2.20 -4.06
C LEU A 265 -18.73 0.86 -3.90
N ARG A 266 -19.37 0.40 -4.97
CA ARG A 266 -19.89 -0.96 -5.08
C ARG A 266 -19.36 -1.55 -6.38
N LEU A 267 -18.63 -2.63 -6.28
CA LEU A 267 -18.25 -3.44 -7.42
C LEU A 267 -19.33 -4.49 -7.68
N GLY A 268 -19.46 -4.96 -8.91
CA GLY A 268 -20.38 -6.05 -9.24
C GLY A 268 -20.12 -7.33 -8.43
N SER A 269 -18.90 -7.51 -7.91
CA SER A 269 -18.54 -8.59 -6.99
C SER A 269 -19.11 -8.43 -5.57
N ASP A 270 -19.56 -7.23 -5.21
CA ASP A 270 -20.12 -6.94 -3.87
C ASP A 270 -21.62 -7.27 -3.79
N GLU A 271 -22.27 -7.65 -4.92
CA GLU A 271 -23.70 -7.98 -4.97
C GLU A 271 -24.05 -9.30 -4.27
N ASP A 272 -23.06 -10.17 -4.05
CA ASP A 272 -23.24 -11.46 -3.36
C ASP A 272 -23.11 -11.34 -1.81
N GLU A 273 -22.68 -10.21 -1.28
CA GLU A 273 -22.66 -9.96 0.16
C GLU A 273 -23.96 -9.28 0.61
N GLU A 274 -24.76 -9.97 1.40
CA GLU A 274 -25.98 -9.38 2.02
C GLU A 274 -25.62 -8.08 2.76
N PRO A 275 -26.38 -6.99 2.56
CA PRO A 275 -26.10 -5.73 3.22
C PRO A 275 -26.17 -5.90 4.75
N PHE A 276 -25.07 -5.60 5.42
CA PHE A 276 -25.00 -5.58 6.87
C PHE A 276 -25.90 -4.45 7.38
N TYR A 277 -27.15 -4.75 7.63
CA TYR A 277 -28.07 -3.82 8.29
C TYR A 277 -27.55 -3.53 9.69
N SER A 278 -26.93 -2.38 9.91
CA SER A 278 -26.73 -1.86 11.24
C SER A 278 -28.13 -1.65 11.86
N ARG A 279 -28.49 -2.48 12.83
CA ARG A 279 -29.66 -2.20 13.67
C ARG A 279 -29.45 -0.84 14.30
N ARG A 280 -30.17 0.18 13.84
CA ARG A 280 -30.39 1.39 14.62
C ARG A 280 -31.01 0.92 15.93
N ALA A 281 -30.30 1.05 17.03
CA ALA A 281 -30.86 0.94 18.34
C ALA A 281 -31.84 2.13 18.48
N GLU A 282 -33.12 1.87 18.39
CA GLU A 282 -34.14 2.80 18.85
C GLU A 282 -34.04 2.84 20.37
N TYR A 283 -33.51 3.92 20.90
CA TYR A 283 -33.63 4.24 22.31
C TYR A 283 -34.92 5.01 22.49
N TYR A 284 -35.84 4.40 23.24
CA TYR A 284 -36.92 5.07 23.95
C TYR A 284 -36.37 5.74 25.20
#